data_b7f71a5253654f892e0d8769d5dc1a63
#
_entry.id   b7f71a5253654f892e0d8769d5dc1a63
#
_cell.length_a   1.000
_cell.length_b   1.000
_cell.length_c   1.000
_cell.angle_alpha   90.00
_cell.angle_beta   90.00
_cell.angle_gamma   90.00
#
_symmetry.space_group_name_H-M   'P 1'
#
loop_
_entity.id
_entity.type
_entity.pdbx_description
1 polymer ?
#
loop_
_entity_poly.entity_id
_entity_poly.type
_entity_poly.pdbx_seq_one_letter_code
_entity_poly.pdbx_strand_id
1 'polypeptide(L)'
;HIESGMLTPAEFAAAVIPHGTTTMFTDPHEIANVLGLSGVKMMHDEAMMQPINIFTQMPSCAPSAPGLETTGFEIGPEEVAEAMKWPGIVGLGEMMNYPGVINSDPKMLSEMAETMHANKTVGGHYASPDRGIPFHAYVAGGASDDHEGVAEDDAIARVRQGMRSMMRLGSAWYDVESQITAVTEKGLDPRNFILCTDDCHSGTLVNDGHMNRVVRHAIDCGCDPLIALQMATINTACHFGMERELGSITPGRRADFIVTSSIDDLPIDAVFARGECVAENGKLLAKCPHYEWPKAVRETVNLGKKLEPNDFVISAPAGLTSIKAKVIGVIENQAPTKALEFDLPVEQGKVRVEGDVCYLSLVERHRGTGAVV
;
A
#
# COMPACT_ATOMS: atom_id res chain seq x y z
N HIS A 1 -2.34 2.68 -1.03
CA HIS A 1 -2.97 3.14 0.23
C HIS A 1 -3.24 4.64 0.16
N ILE A 2 -4.49 5.07 0.35
CA ILE A 2 -4.89 6.49 0.31
C ILE A 2 -4.48 7.20 1.60
N GLU A 3 -4.66 6.54 2.73
CA GLU A 3 -4.47 7.08 4.08
C GLU A 3 -3.01 7.38 4.40
N SER A 4 -2.06 6.68 3.80
CA SER A 4 -0.63 6.97 3.93
C SER A 4 -0.26 8.37 3.44
N GLY A 5 -1.02 8.89 2.46
CA GLY A 5 -0.98 10.30 2.04
C GLY A 5 -1.66 11.27 3.00
N MET A 6 -2.29 10.79 4.08
CA MET A 6 -3.14 11.55 5.00
C MET A 6 -4.32 12.23 4.28
N LEU A 7 -4.89 11.53 3.30
CA LEU A 7 -5.97 12.00 2.43
C LEU A 7 -7.20 11.12 2.58
N THR A 8 -8.36 11.66 2.18
CA THR A 8 -9.56 10.88 1.92
C THR A 8 -9.68 10.55 0.43
N PRO A 9 -10.55 9.63 0.01
CA PRO A 9 -10.74 9.30 -1.41
C PRO A 9 -11.03 10.50 -2.30
N ALA A 10 -11.75 11.50 -1.81
CA ALA A 10 -12.06 12.71 -2.59
C ALA A 10 -10.80 13.54 -2.87
N GLU A 11 -9.99 13.81 -1.84
CA GLU A 11 -8.74 14.56 -1.98
C GLU A 11 -7.70 13.80 -2.80
N PHE A 12 -7.62 12.48 -2.60
CA PHE A 12 -6.73 11.64 -3.38
C PHE A 12 -7.13 11.62 -4.86
N ALA A 13 -8.42 11.43 -5.17
CA ALA A 13 -8.94 11.50 -6.53
C ALA A 13 -8.60 12.84 -7.20
N ALA A 14 -8.82 13.95 -6.48
CA ALA A 14 -8.50 15.28 -6.98
C ALA A 14 -7.00 15.45 -7.32
N ALA A 15 -6.12 14.85 -6.52
CA ALA A 15 -4.68 14.90 -6.73
C ALA A 15 -4.23 14.05 -7.93
N VAL A 16 -4.79 12.83 -8.12
CA VAL A 16 -4.26 11.87 -9.09
C VAL A 16 -4.91 11.96 -10.48
N ILE A 17 -6.13 12.49 -10.58
CA ILE A 17 -6.82 12.64 -11.88
C ILE A 17 -6.00 13.47 -12.88
N PRO A 18 -5.42 14.64 -12.54
CA PRO A 18 -4.60 15.40 -13.45
C PRO A 18 -3.35 14.66 -13.95
N HIS A 19 -2.95 13.60 -13.25
CA HIS A 19 -1.83 12.73 -13.59
C HIS A 19 -2.22 11.48 -14.39
N GLY A 20 -3.48 11.39 -14.84
CA GLY A 20 -3.95 10.34 -15.74
C GLY A 20 -4.52 9.10 -15.08
N THR A 21 -4.63 9.06 -13.76
CA THR A 21 -5.21 7.91 -13.07
C THR A 21 -6.73 7.95 -13.13
N THR A 22 -7.34 6.93 -13.73
CA THR A 22 -8.79 6.78 -13.91
C THR A 22 -9.38 5.61 -13.14
N THR A 23 -8.53 4.69 -12.70
CA THR A 23 -8.94 3.51 -11.92
C THR A 23 -7.87 3.17 -10.88
N MET A 24 -8.31 2.85 -9.65
CA MET A 24 -7.46 2.42 -8.55
C MET A 24 -8.07 1.23 -7.82
N PHE A 25 -7.19 0.43 -7.22
CA PHE A 25 -7.51 -0.67 -6.32
C PHE A 25 -6.83 -0.37 -4.99
N THR A 26 -7.62 -0.07 -3.95
CA THR A 26 -7.13 0.48 -2.68
C THR A 26 -7.36 -0.49 -1.54
N ASP A 27 -6.47 -0.51 -0.56
CA ASP A 27 -6.58 -1.27 0.68
C ASP A 27 -6.56 -0.28 1.86
N PRO A 28 -7.71 0.02 2.49
CA PRO A 28 -7.80 1.00 3.58
C PRO A 28 -7.52 0.37 4.95
N HIS A 29 -6.34 -0.23 5.14
CA HIS A 29 -6.03 -0.92 6.39
C HIS A 29 -5.69 0.02 7.55
N GLU A 30 -5.24 1.24 7.30
CA GLU A 30 -4.96 2.20 8.36
C GLU A 30 -6.26 2.63 9.05
N ILE A 31 -7.31 2.92 8.29
CA ILE A 31 -8.61 3.25 8.89
C ILE A 31 -9.27 2.02 9.54
N ALA A 32 -8.98 0.81 9.01
CA ALA A 32 -9.43 -0.43 9.62
C ALA A 32 -8.82 -0.62 11.02
N ASN A 33 -7.54 -0.29 11.21
CA ASN A 33 -6.90 -0.29 12.52
C ASN A 33 -7.55 0.67 13.52
N VAL A 34 -8.11 1.79 13.05
CA VAL A 34 -8.68 2.85 13.91
C VAL A 34 -10.17 2.64 14.16
N LEU A 35 -10.94 2.24 13.15
CA LEU A 35 -12.41 2.21 13.16
C LEU A 35 -13.02 0.87 12.73
N GLY A 36 -12.20 -0.15 12.45
CA GLY A 36 -12.66 -1.47 12.02
C GLY A 36 -13.44 -1.42 10.71
N LEU A 37 -14.37 -2.35 10.57
CA LEU A 37 -15.22 -2.46 9.37
C LEU A 37 -15.98 -1.17 9.05
N SER A 38 -16.36 -0.39 10.06
CA SER A 38 -17.07 0.88 9.85
C SER A 38 -16.19 1.93 9.17
N GLY A 39 -14.89 1.98 9.50
CA GLY A 39 -13.91 2.84 8.85
C GLY A 39 -13.71 2.47 7.39
N VAL A 40 -13.54 1.17 7.11
CA VAL A 40 -13.46 0.64 5.75
C VAL A 40 -14.71 1.01 4.94
N LYS A 41 -15.90 0.86 5.54
CA LYS A 41 -17.17 1.22 4.88
C LYS A 41 -17.25 2.69 4.50
N MET A 42 -16.82 3.60 5.37
CA MET A 42 -16.83 5.04 5.09
C MET A 42 -15.83 5.41 3.98
N MET A 43 -14.62 4.86 4.00
CA MET A 43 -13.66 5.05 2.91
C MET A 43 -14.19 4.50 1.58
N HIS A 44 -14.78 3.32 1.62
CA HIS A 44 -15.41 2.69 0.45
C HIS A 44 -16.57 3.55 -0.10
N ASP A 45 -17.46 4.06 0.76
CA ASP A 45 -18.59 4.87 0.34
C ASP A 45 -18.12 6.18 -0.32
N GLU A 46 -17.11 6.85 0.23
CA GLU A 46 -16.54 8.04 -0.38
C GLU A 46 -15.83 7.70 -1.72
N ALA A 47 -15.12 6.57 -1.78
CA ALA A 47 -14.51 6.08 -3.01
C ALA A 47 -15.53 5.86 -4.14
N MET A 48 -16.67 5.27 -3.83
CA MET A 48 -17.74 5.01 -4.79
C MET A 48 -18.43 6.29 -5.33
N MET A 49 -18.30 7.42 -4.63
CA MET A 49 -18.83 8.72 -5.06
C MET A 49 -17.94 9.43 -6.09
N GLN A 50 -16.70 9.00 -6.28
CA GLN A 50 -15.71 9.73 -7.07
C GLN A 50 -15.97 9.65 -8.59
N PRO A 51 -15.53 10.66 -9.37
CA PRO A 51 -15.71 10.69 -10.83
C PRO A 51 -14.86 9.64 -11.58
N ILE A 52 -13.91 9.00 -10.89
CA ILE A 52 -13.08 7.90 -11.38
C ILE A 52 -13.47 6.58 -10.67
N ASN A 53 -12.88 5.47 -11.10
CA ASN A 53 -13.15 4.19 -10.48
C ASN A 53 -12.17 3.96 -9.32
N ILE A 54 -12.69 3.86 -8.10
CA ILE A 54 -11.91 3.49 -6.91
C ILE A 54 -12.54 2.23 -6.33
N PHE A 55 -11.89 1.10 -6.55
CA PHE A 55 -12.29 -0.19 -6.00
C PHE A 55 -11.54 -0.44 -4.70
N THR A 56 -12.22 -1.11 -3.78
CA THR A 56 -11.66 -1.38 -2.45
C THR A 56 -11.36 -2.86 -2.31
N GLN A 57 -10.21 -3.18 -1.75
CA GLN A 57 -9.89 -4.48 -1.20
C GLN A 57 -10.19 -4.44 0.30
N MET A 58 -10.78 -5.48 0.84
CA MET A 58 -11.07 -5.55 2.27
C MET A 58 -9.76 -5.82 3.03
N PRO A 59 -9.35 -4.95 3.96
CA PRO A 59 -8.14 -5.20 4.75
C PRO A 59 -8.15 -6.54 5.50
N SER A 60 -7.03 -7.24 5.50
CA SER A 60 -6.80 -8.44 6.30
C SER A 60 -6.06 -8.13 7.62
N CYS A 61 -5.54 -6.93 7.74
CA CYS A 61 -4.41 -6.59 8.60
C CYS A 61 -4.77 -5.64 9.75
N ALA A 62 -5.77 -6.00 10.53
CA ALA A 62 -6.09 -5.30 11.77
C ALA A 62 -6.25 -6.32 12.91
N PRO A 63 -5.19 -6.59 13.67
CA PRO A 63 -3.78 -6.16 13.57
C PRO A 63 -2.99 -6.90 12.48
N SER A 64 -1.97 -6.26 11.90
CA SER A 64 -1.05 -6.91 10.95
C SER A 64 -0.05 -7.83 11.66
N ALA A 65 0.40 -7.45 12.85
CA ALA A 65 1.34 -8.20 13.69
C ALA A 65 0.74 -8.43 15.08
N PRO A 66 -0.11 -9.45 15.25
CA PRO A 66 -0.76 -9.73 16.54
C PRO A 66 0.22 -9.85 17.70
N GLY A 67 -0.04 -9.11 18.78
CA GLY A 67 0.82 -9.08 19.97
C GLY A 67 2.02 -8.13 19.89
N LEU A 68 2.34 -7.56 18.73
CA LEU A 68 3.41 -6.58 18.55
C LEU A 68 2.90 -5.16 18.35
N GLU A 69 1.63 -4.99 18.01
CA GLU A 69 0.99 -3.70 17.84
C GLU A 69 -0.32 -3.59 18.61
N THR A 70 -0.77 -2.36 18.84
CA THR A 70 -2.07 -2.05 19.47
C THR A 70 -2.97 -1.41 18.45
N THR A 71 -4.08 -2.06 18.12
CA THR A 71 -5.13 -1.54 17.23
C THR A 71 -6.34 -1.06 18.03
N GLY A 72 -7.13 -0.15 17.44
CA GLY A 72 -8.42 0.26 17.99
C GLY A 72 -9.50 -0.79 17.78
N PHE A 73 -9.42 -1.52 16.66
CA PHE A 73 -10.33 -2.58 16.26
C PHE A 73 -9.56 -3.77 15.67
N GLU A 74 -10.28 -4.88 15.50
CA GLU A 74 -9.78 -6.06 14.82
C GLU A 74 -10.68 -6.37 13.61
N ILE A 75 -10.08 -6.89 12.55
CA ILE A 75 -10.77 -7.48 11.41
C ILE A 75 -10.64 -8.99 11.52
N GLY A 76 -11.70 -9.70 11.18
CA GLY A 76 -11.75 -11.15 11.18
C GLY A 76 -12.55 -11.70 9.99
N PRO A 77 -12.70 -13.03 9.92
CA PRO A 77 -13.39 -13.68 8.80
C PRO A 77 -14.85 -13.22 8.61
N GLU A 78 -15.54 -12.85 9.69
CA GLU A 78 -16.92 -12.36 9.64
C GLU A 78 -17.02 -11.00 8.95
N GLU A 79 -16.11 -10.07 9.28
CA GLU A 79 -16.00 -8.76 8.65
C GLU A 79 -15.61 -8.88 7.18
N VAL A 80 -14.68 -9.79 6.86
CA VAL A 80 -14.29 -10.08 5.48
C VAL A 80 -15.48 -10.62 4.70
N ALA A 81 -16.17 -11.65 5.21
CA ALA A 81 -17.34 -12.25 4.57
C ALA A 81 -18.47 -11.24 4.33
N GLU A 82 -18.65 -10.26 5.26
CA GLU A 82 -19.63 -9.19 5.09
C GLU A 82 -19.20 -8.22 3.98
N ALA A 83 -17.95 -7.74 4.01
CA ALA A 83 -17.43 -6.80 3.03
C ALA A 83 -17.41 -7.40 1.61
N MET A 84 -17.17 -8.69 1.46
CA MET A 84 -17.19 -9.37 0.15
C MET A 84 -18.55 -9.27 -0.58
N LYS A 85 -19.62 -8.93 0.13
CA LYS A 85 -20.95 -8.71 -0.47
C LYS A 85 -21.14 -7.29 -1.02
N TRP A 86 -20.28 -6.33 -0.65
CA TRP A 86 -20.46 -4.94 -1.06
C TRP A 86 -20.05 -4.75 -2.53
N PRO A 87 -20.85 -3.99 -3.31
CA PRO A 87 -20.46 -3.60 -4.67
C PRO A 87 -19.14 -2.83 -4.64
N GLY A 88 -18.20 -3.14 -5.53
CA GLY A 88 -16.92 -2.42 -5.59
C GLY A 88 -15.82 -2.97 -4.66
N ILE A 89 -16.11 -3.95 -3.80
CA ILE A 89 -15.08 -4.76 -3.17
C ILE A 89 -14.59 -5.81 -4.17
N VAL A 90 -13.29 -5.84 -4.43
CA VAL A 90 -12.69 -6.68 -5.48
C VAL A 90 -11.80 -7.81 -4.95
N GLY A 91 -11.42 -7.75 -3.68
CA GLY A 91 -10.54 -8.77 -3.07
C GLY A 91 -10.32 -8.53 -1.58
N LEU A 92 -9.50 -9.40 -1.01
CA LEU A 92 -8.84 -9.17 0.26
C LEU A 92 -7.61 -8.30 0.01
N GLY A 93 -7.37 -7.32 0.86
CA GLY A 93 -6.16 -6.53 0.87
C GLY A 93 -4.93 -7.36 1.23
N GLU A 94 -3.82 -6.72 1.31
CA GLU A 94 -2.53 -7.38 1.54
C GLU A 94 -2.51 -8.23 2.81
N MET A 95 -2.19 -9.51 2.67
CA MET A 95 -2.06 -10.45 3.79
C MET A 95 -0.69 -10.31 4.45
N MET A 96 -0.53 -9.25 5.27
CA MET A 96 0.72 -8.93 5.97
C MET A 96 1.09 -9.96 7.04
N ASN A 97 0.11 -10.62 7.66
CA ASN A 97 0.41 -11.69 8.62
C ASN A 97 0.80 -13.00 7.92
N TYR A 98 1.83 -12.91 7.03
CA TYR A 98 2.37 -14.11 6.38
C TYR A 98 2.90 -15.16 7.38
N PRO A 99 3.44 -14.81 8.57
CA PRO A 99 3.78 -15.83 9.55
C PRO A 99 2.56 -16.64 10.02
N GLY A 100 1.40 -15.99 10.18
CA GLY A 100 0.15 -16.69 10.50
C GLY A 100 -0.25 -17.66 9.39
N VAL A 101 -0.20 -17.26 8.13
CA VAL A 101 -0.51 -18.14 6.98
C VAL A 101 0.44 -19.34 6.97
N ILE A 102 1.76 -19.13 7.09
CA ILE A 102 2.76 -20.20 7.10
C ILE A 102 2.52 -21.20 8.23
N ASN A 103 2.11 -20.70 9.41
CA ASN A 103 1.84 -21.53 10.58
C ASN A 103 0.38 -22.04 10.66
N SER A 104 -0.38 -21.86 9.56
CA SER A 104 -1.78 -22.33 9.47
C SER A 104 -2.69 -21.71 10.53
N ASP A 105 -2.54 -20.43 10.83
CA ASP A 105 -3.42 -19.67 11.72
C ASP A 105 -4.86 -19.73 11.16
N PRO A 106 -5.83 -20.25 11.94
CA PRO A 106 -7.20 -20.41 11.46
C PRO A 106 -7.86 -19.09 11.04
N LYS A 107 -7.52 -17.95 11.70
CA LYS A 107 -8.07 -16.64 11.36
C LYS A 107 -7.62 -16.24 9.95
N MET A 108 -6.31 -16.29 9.68
CA MET A 108 -5.74 -15.90 8.39
C MET A 108 -6.28 -16.80 7.25
N LEU A 109 -6.27 -18.10 7.46
CA LEU A 109 -6.78 -19.04 6.44
C LEU A 109 -8.28 -18.86 6.20
N SER A 110 -9.07 -18.53 7.23
CA SER A 110 -10.50 -18.27 7.07
C SER A 110 -10.78 -16.98 6.31
N GLU A 111 -10.04 -15.90 6.56
CA GLU A 111 -10.17 -14.64 5.80
C GLU A 111 -9.87 -14.86 4.31
N MET A 112 -8.79 -15.58 4.00
CA MET A 112 -8.44 -15.96 2.63
C MET A 112 -9.53 -16.85 2.00
N ALA A 113 -10.06 -17.83 2.75
CA ALA A 113 -11.10 -18.73 2.27
C ALA A 113 -12.41 -17.99 1.96
N GLU A 114 -12.86 -17.07 2.82
CA GLU A 114 -14.06 -16.25 2.56
C GLU A 114 -13.93 -15.43 1.28
N THR A 115 -12.73 -14.90 1.03
CA THR A 115 -12.42 -14.14 -0.19
C THR A 115 -12.47 -15.05 -1.44
N MET A 116 -11.84 -16.23 -1.38
CA MET A 116 -11.83 -17.19 -2.48
C MET A 116 -13.23 -17.75 -2.75
N HIS A 117 -14.06 -18.00 -1.72
CA HIS A 117 -15.47 -18.39 -1.88
C HIS A 117 -16.29 -17.31 -2.61
N ALA A 118 -15.94 -16.03 -2.43
CA ALA A 118 -16.54 -14.92 -3.17
C ALA A 118 -15.99 -14.79 -4.60
N ASN A 119 -15.07 -15.66 -5.04
CA ASN A 119 -14.40 -15.63 -6.33
C ASN A 119 -13.66 -14.31 -6.57
N LYS A 120 -12.94 -13.81 -5.54
CA LYS A 120 -12.18 -12.58 -5.55
C LYS A 120 -10.70 -12.84 -5.26
N THR A 121 -9.83 -11.86 -5.56
CA THR A 121 -8.38 -11.97 -5.38
C THR A 121 -7.99 -11.87 -3.90
N VAL A 122 -6.92 -12.56 -3.53
CA VAL A 122 -6.26 -12.42 -2.24
C VAL A 122 -4.94 -11.69 -2.45
N GLY A 123 -4.84 -10.48 -1.94
CA GLY A 123 -3.62 -9.66 -2.00
C GLY A 123 -2.52 -10.22 -1.11
N GLY A 124 -1.30 -10.17 -1.60
CA GLY A 124 -0.13 -10.67 -0.92
C GLY A 124 0.81 -9.58 -0.40
N HIS A 125 1.52 -9.91 0.71
CA HIS A 125 2.52 -9.08 1.36
C HIS A 125 3.59 -9.98 2.03
N TYR A 126 4.40 -10.63 1.21
CA TYR A 126 5.44 -11.53 1.72
C TYR A 126 6.77 -10.79 1.86
N ALA A 127 6.99 -10.15 3.00
CA ALA A 127 8.16 -9.31 3.28
C ALA A 127 9.43 -10.10 3.71
N SER A 128 9.35 -11.44 3.80
CA SER A 128 10.52 -12.24 4.15
C SER A 128 11.44 -12.46 2.94
N PRO A 129 12.77 -12.40 3.10
CA PRO A 129 13.72 -12.73 2.03
C PRO A 129 13.83 -14.25 1.75
N ASP A 130 13.23 -15.12 2.59
CA ASP A 130 13.23 -16.56 2.39
C ASP A 130 12.22 -16.97 1.31
N ARG A 131 12.73 -17.34 0.14
CA ARG A 131 11.96 -17.81 -1.03
C ARG A 131 11.77 -19.33 -1.05
N GLY A 132 12.12 -20.02 0.02
CA GLY A 132 12.00 -21.47 0.17
C GLY A 132 10.64 -21.94 0.66
N ILE A 133 10.63 -22.94 1.54
CA ILE A 133 9.40 -23.56 2.06
C ILE A 133 8.41 -22.56 2.67
N PRO A 134 8.83 -21.54 3.45
CA PRO A 134 7.88 -20.56 3.99
C PRO A 134 7.15 -19.78 2.91
N PHE A 135 7.85 -19.35 1.85
CA PHE A 135 7.22 -18.66 0.72
C PHE A 135 6.20 -19.55 0.00
N HIS A 136 6.57 -20.82 -0.26
CA HIS A 136 5.65 -21.77 -0.88
C HIS A 136 4.42 -22.04 -0.02
N ALA A 137 4.57 -22.12 1.31
CA ALA A 137 3.45 -22.29 2.23
C ALA A 137 2.51 -21.06 2.20
N TYR A 138 3.07 -19.86 2.15
CA TYR A 138 2.31 -18.62 2.01
C TYR A 138 1.49 -18.59 0.72
N VAL A 139 2.11 -18.90 -0.42
CA VAL A 139 1.42 -18.95 -1.71
C VAL A 139 0.33 -20.03 -1.72
N ALA A 140 0.61 -21.18 -1.11
CA ALA A 140 -0.38 -22.27 -0.99
C ALA A 140 -1.62 -21.88 -0.16
N GLY A 141 -1.51 -20.86 0.71
CA GLY A 141 -2.63 -20.25 1.42
C GLY A 141 -3.63 -19.56 0.50
N GLY A 142 -3.20 -19.12 -0.71
CA GLY A 142 -4.09 -18.54 -1.72
C GLY A 142 -3.74 -17.12 -2.17
N ALA A 143 -2.62 -16.53 -1.71
CA ALA A 143 -2.18 -15.22 -2.19
C ALA A 143 -1.95 -15.24 -3.71
N SER A 144 -2.60 -14.34 -4.44
CA SER A 144 -2.64 -14.30 -5.91
C SER A 144 -1.69 -13.29 -6.53
N ASP A 145 -1.18 -12.38 -5.73
CA ASP A 145 -0.20 -11.34 -6.07
C ASP A 145 0.74 -11.09 -4.90
N ASP A 146 1.73 -10.24 -5.11
CA ASP A 146 2.59 -9.73 -4.03
C ASP A 146 3.41 -8.55 -4.52
N HIS A 147 3.56 -7.52 -3.69
CA HIS A 147 4.29 -6.29 -3.97
C HIS A 147 5.56 -6.11 -3.12
N GLU A 148 5.85 -7.01 -2.17
CA GLU A 148 6.98 -6.90 -1.24
C GLU A 148 8.33 -7.40 -1.80
N GLY A 149 8.39 -7.73 -3.10
CA GLY A 149 9.67 -8.00 -3.75
C GLY A 149 10.54 -6.74 -3.84
N VAL A 150 11.83 -6.88 -3.55
CA VAL A 150 12.82 -5.78 -3.63
C VAL A 150 13.94 -6.06 -4.62
N ALA A 151 13.96 -7.23 -5.26
CA ALA A 151 14.98 -7.67 -6.18
C ALA A 151 14.39 -8.46 -7.36
N GLU A 152 15.17 -8.59 -8.45
CA GLU A 152 14.81 -9.38 -9.63
C GLU A 152 14.39 -10.81 -9.27
N ASP A 153 15.16 -11.47 -8.43
CA ASP A 153 14.88 -12.84 -7.99
C ASP A 153 13.56 -12.98 -7.22
N ASP A 154 13.15 -11.93 -6.51
CA ASP A 154 11.86 -11.92 -5.80
C ASP A 154 10.70 -11.87 -6.79
N ALA A 155 10.80 -11.03 -7.82
CA ALA A 155 9.84 -10.96 -8.90
C ALA A 155 9.73 -12.31 -9.65
N ILE A 156 10.87 -12.92 -9.98
CA ILE A 156 10.93 -14.24 -10.62
C ILE A 156 10.29 -15.32 -9.75
N ALA A 157 10.57 -15.32 -8.44
CA ALA A 157 10.01 -16.31 -7.51
C ALA A 157 8.49 -16.25 -7.46
N ARG A 158 7.90 -15.05 -7.42
CA ARG A 158 6.45 -14.84 -7.41
C ARG A 158 5.79 -15.37 -8.67
N VAL A 159 6.30 -15.00 -9.82
CA VAL A 159 5.77 -15.46 -11.12
C VAL A 159 5.88 -16.98 -11.27
N ARG A 160 6.99 -17.60 -10.81
CA ARG A 160 7.16 -19.07 -10.82
C ARG A 160 6.13 -19.81 -9.97
N GLN A 161 5.60 -19.18 -8.93
CA GLN A 161 4.54 -19.74 -8.08
C GLN A 161 3.13 -19.42 -8.60
N GLY A 162 3.01 -18.74 -9.74
CA GLY A 162 1.72 -18.36 -10.33
C GLY A 162 1.11 -17.07 -9.81
N MET A 163 1.83 -16.34 -8.97
CA MET A 163 1.41 -15.03 -8.49
C MET A 163 1.66 -13.95 -9.55
N ARG A 164 0.95 -12.83 -9.46
CA ARG A 164 1.35 -11.59 -10.10
C ARG A 164 2.43 -10.91 -9.26
N SER A 165 3.53 -10.50 -9.89
CA SER A 165 4.52 -9.64 -9.24
C SER A 165 4.13 -8.19 -9.46
N MET A 166 3.82 -7.47 -8.38
CA MET A 166 3.53 -6.05 -8.42
C MET A 166 4.80 -5.27 -8.09
N MET A 167 5.29 -4.51 -9.06
CA MET A 167 6.49 -3.70 -8.91
C MET A 167 6.10 -2.28 -8.50
N ARG A 168 6.56 -1.83 -7.35
CA ARG A 168 6.13 -0.56 -6.76
C ARG A 168 7.13 0.58 -6.94
N LEU A 169 6.56 1.78 -7.11
CA LEU A 169 7.26 3.05 -7.02
C LEU A 169 6.40 4.03 -6.22
N GLY A 170 6.48 3.95 -4.91
CA GLY A 170 5.85 4.85 -3.96
C GLY A 170 6.72 6.06 -3.62
N SER A 171 6.49 6.64 -2.45
CA SER A 171 7.31 7.75 -1.96
C SER A 171 8.62 7.29 -1.30
N ALA A 172 8.66 6.06 -0.79
CA ALA A 172 9.81 5.50 -0.07
C ALA A 172 10.27 4.12 -0.59
N TRP A 173 9.58 3.54 -1.57
CA TRP A 173 9.91 2.25 -2.17
C TRP A 173 10.16 2.43 -3.66
N TYR A 174 11.36 2.07 -4.14
CA TYR A 174 11.78 2.24 -5.54
C TYR A 174 12.15 0.88 -6.12
N ASP A 175 11.21 -0.08 -6.04
CA ASP A 175 11.46 -1.48 -6.37
C ASP A 175 11.33 -1.78 -7.87
N VAL A 176 10.73 -0.89 -8.67
CA VAL A 176 10.60 -1.06 -10.14
C VAL A 176 11.96 -1.26 -10.78
N GLU A 177 12.97 -0.43 -10.46
CA GLU A 177 14.29 -0.48 -11.09
C GLU A 177 14.94 -1.86 -10.96
N SER A 178 14.90 -2.45 -9.77
CA SER A 178 15.54 -3.74 -9.50
C SER A 178 14.74 -4.92 -10.07
N GLN A 179 13.42 -4.83 -10.15
CA GLN A 179 12.57 -5.94 -10.54
C GLN A 179 12.23 -5.98 -12.03
N ILE A 180 12.22 -4.82 -12.71
CA ILE A 180 11.86 -4.73 -14.13
C ILE A 180 12.84 -5.51 -15.02
N THR A 181 14.06 -5.76 -14.55
CA THR A 181 15.07 -6.58 -15.22
C THR A 181 14.58 -8.01 -15.45
N ALA A 182 13.66 -8.54 -14.65
CA ALA A 182 12.99 -9.81 -14.91
C ALA A 182 12.27 -9.82 -16.27
N VAL A 183 11.73 -8.68 -16.69
CA VAL A 183 11.08 -8.51 -18.00
C VAL A 183 12.10 -8.11 -19.07
N THR A 184 12.89 -7.06 -18.82
CA THR A 184 13.75 -6.42 -19.83
C THR A 184 15.01 -7.25 -20.18
N GLU A 185 15.57 -7.96 -19.21
CA GLU A 185 16.81 -8.73 -19.39
C GLU A 185 16.59 -10.24 -19.39
N LYS A 186 15.70 -10.75 -18.52
CA LYS A 186 15.43 -12.19 -18.44
C LYS A 186 14.33 -12.63 -19.41
N GLY A 187 13.57 -11.70 -19.98
CA GLY A 187 12.55 -11.98 -20.99
C GLY A 187 11.33 -12.75 -20.44
N LEU A 188 10.99 -12.58 -19.15
CA LEU A 188 9.78 -13.14 -18.60
C LEU A 188 8.55 -12.48 -19.25
N ASP A 189 7.45 -13.23 -19.35
CA ASP A 189 6.20 -12.76 -19.92
C ASP A 189 5.64 -11.57 -19.11
N PRO A 190 5.60 -10.36 -19.69
CA PRO A 190 5.18 -9.16 -19.00
C PRO A 190 3.74 -9.20 -18.50
N ARG A 191 2.89 -10.11 -19.01
CA ARG A 191 1.51 -10.28 -18.54
C ARG A 191 1.40 -10.72 -17.08
N ASN A 192 2.50 -11.21 -16.49
CA ASN A 192 2.55 -11.62 -15.10
C ASN A 192 2.98 -10.50 -14.15
N PHE A 193 3.22 -9.30 -14.66
CA PHE A 193 3.70 -8.17 -13.88
C PHE A 193 2.69 -7.03 -13.89
N ILE A 194 2.65 -6.29 -12.79
CA ILE A 194 1.81 -5.12 -12.58
C ILE A 194 2.69 -3.99 -12.03
N LEU A 195 2.44 -2.76 -12.46
CA LEU A 195 3.01 -1.57 -11.85
C LEU A 195 2.04 -1.01 -10.81
N CYS A 196 2.53 -0.66 -9.64
CA CYS A 196 1.75 -0.05 -8.58
C CYS A 196 2.55 1.03 -7.84
N THR A 197 1.86 1.80 -7.00
CA THR A 197 2.50 2.83 -6.18
C THR A 197 2.83 2.35 -4.79
N ASP A 198 1.94 1.56 -4.18
CA ASP A 198 1.92 1.36 -2.74
C ASP A 198 1.72 2.72 -2.03
N ASP A 199 2.41 3.01 -0.94
CA ASP A 199 2.29 4.25 -0.17
C ASP A 199 2.82 5.47 -0.93
N CYS A 200 1.93 6.46 -1.13
CA CYS A 200 2.29 7.74 -1.74
C CYS A 200 1.96 8.91 -0.81
N HIS A 201 3.00 9.63 -0.41
CA HIS A 201 2.86 10.87 0.33
C HIS A 201 2.21 11.95 -0.53
N SER A 202 1.37 12.79 0.07
CA SER A 202 0.66 13.87 -0.63
C SER A 202 1.58 14.81 -1.41
N GLY A 203 2.79 15.07 -0.91
CA GLY A 203 3.81 15.86 -1.62
C GLY A 203 4.25 15.20 -2.93
N THR A 204 4.45 13.89 -2.96
CA THR A 204 4.77 13.14 -4.19
C THR A 204 3.62 13.21 -5.19
N LEU A 205 2.37 13.02 -4.73
CA LEU A 205 1.19 13.07 -5.60
C LEU A 205 1.04 14.41 -6.31
N VAL A 206 1.33 15.51 -5.62
CA VAL A 206 1.16 16.86 -6.18
C VAL A 206 2.34 17.28 -7.06
N ASN A 207 3.57 16.95 -6.67
CA ASN A 207 4.77 17.47 -7.33
C ASN A 207 5.31 16.52 -8.41
N ASP A 208 5.24 15.20 -8.19
CA ASP A 208 5.90 14.21 -9.05
C ASP A 208 4.91 13.43 -9.91
N GLY A 209 3.67 13.27 -9.43
CA GLY A 209 2.61 12.53 -10.08
C GLY A 209 2.27 11.21 -9.39
N HIS A 210 1.50 10.38 -10.07
CA HIS A 210 1.00 9.10 -9.59
C HIS A 210 1.41 7.96 -10.56
N MET A 211 0.46 7.25 -11.17
CA MET A 211 0.78 6.15 -12.11
C MET A 211 1.57 6.58 -13.35
N ASN A 212 1.39 7.82 -13.83
CA ASN A 212 2.24 8.36 -14.89
C ASN A 212 3.73 8.40 -14.52
N ARG A 213 4.05 8.71 -13.24
CA ARG A 213 5.40 8.66 -12.71
C ARG A 213 5.94 7.22 -12.69
N VAL A 214 5.13 6.25 -12.26
CA VAL A 214 5.53 4.84 -12.20
C VAL A 214 5.81 4.28 -13.60
N VAL A 215 4.94 4.56 -14.55
CA VAL A 215 5.12 4.14 -15.96
C VAL A 215 6.36 4.76 -16.57
N ARG A 216 6.57 6.09 -16.41
CA ARG A 216 7.79 6.75 -16.90
C ARG A 216 9.06 6.13 -16.30
N HIS A 217 9.07 5.89 -14.99
CA HIS A 217 10.20 5.28 -14.34
C HIS A 217 10.51 3.86 -14.88
N ALA A 218 9.48 3.06 -15.15
CA ALA A 218 9.68 1.77 -15.79
C ALA A 218 10.29 1.90 -17.21
N ILE A 219 9.86 2.89 -17.99
CA ILE A 219 10.41 3.22 -19.31
C ILE A 219 11.87 3.67 -19.19
N ASP A 220 12.17 4.56 -18.26
CA ASP A 220 13.54 5.03 -17.97
C ASP A 220 14.47 3.88 -17.56
N CYS A 221 13.93 2.85 -16.91
CA CYS A 221 14.63 1.60 -16.59
C CYS A 221 14.72 0.60 -17.78
N GLY A 222 14.36 1.02 -18.99
CA GLY A 222 14.52 0.24 -20.22
C GLY A 222 13.32 -0.63 -20.61
N CYS A 223 12.19 -0.49 -19.94
CA CYS A 223 10.96 -1.18 -20.35
C CYS A 223 10.38 -0.55 -21.64
N ASP A 224 9.91 -1.40 -22.56
CA ASP A 224 9.14 -0.92 -23.70
C ASP A 224 7.92 -0.13 -23.24
N PRO A 225 7.65 1.09 -23.79
CA PRO A 225 6.55 1.93 -23.34
C PRO A 225 5.18 1.27 -23.39
N LEU A 226 4.90 0.46 -24.42
CA LEU A 226 3.63 -0.26 -24.55
C LEU A 226 3.50 -1.36 -23.49
N ILE A 227 4.61 -2.04 -23.17
CA ILE A 227 4.64 -3.04 -22.09
C ILE A 227 4.42 -2.37 -20.72
N ALA A 228 5.08 -1.24 -20.46
CA ALA A 228 4.87 -0.49 -19.21
C ALA A 228 3.41 -0.03 -19.06
N LEU A 229 2.80 0.48 -20.15
CA LEU A 229 1.38 0.83 -20.19
C LEU A 229 0.47 -0.39 -19.96
N GLN A 230 0.79 -1.56 -20.56
CA GLN A 230 0.04 -2.80 -20.32
C GLN A 230 0.08 -3.21 -18.85
N MET A 231 1.23 -3.14 -18.19
CA MET A 231 1.39 -3.47 -16.78
C MET A 231 0.59 -2.54 -15.87
N ALA A 232 0.41 -1.28 -16.25
CA ALA A 232 -0.39 -0.30 -15.52
C ALA A 232 -1.89 -0.30 -15.88
N THR A 233 -2.33 -1.09 -16.86
CA THR A 233 -3.71 -1.06 -17.36
C THR A 233 -4.32 -2.45 -17.47
N ILE A 234 -4.16 -3.12 -18.63
CA ILE A 234 -4.85 -4.40 -18.90
C ILE A 234 -4.39 -5.53 -18.00
N ASN A 235 -3.11 -5.56 -17.59
CA ASN A 235 -2.63 -6.61 -16.68
C ASN A 235 -3.31 -6.49 -15.30
N THR A 236 -3.42 -5.25 -14.80
CA THR A 236 -4.14 -4.95 -13.56
C THR A 236 -5.61 -5.33 -13.66
N ALA A 237 -6.28 -4.94 -14.76
CA ALA A 237 -7.68 -5.29 -15.01
C ALA A 237 -7.89 -6.81 -15.06
N CYS A 238 -7.00 -7.57 -15.73
CA CYS A 238 -7.05 -9.03 -15.77
C CYS A 238 -6.87 -9.67 -14.41
N HIS A 239 -5.99 -9.09 -13.58
CA HIS A 239 -5.74 -9.61 -12.23
C HIS A 239 -7.01 -9.56 -11.37
N PHE A 240 -7.73 -8.45 -11.42
CA PHE A 240 -8.97 -8.27 -10.66
C PHE A 240 -10.23 -8.78 -11.40
N GLY A 241 -10.09 -9.50 -12.52
CA GLY A 241 -11.21 -10.03 -13.29
C GLY A 241 -12.10 -8.97 -13.96
N MET A 242 -11.55 -7.78 -14.20
CA MET A 242 -12.27 -6.61 -14.72
C MET A 242 -11.92 -6.28 -16.18
N GLU A 243 -11.20 -7.13 -16.88
CA GLU A 243 -10.74 -6.92 -18.25
C GLU A 243 -11.87 -6.76 -19.27
N ARG A 244 -13.08 -7.15 -18.91
CA ARG A 244 -14.29 -6.93 -19.75
C ARG A 244 -14.83 -5.52 -19.66
N GLU A 245 -14.44 -4.76 -18.64
CA GLU A 245 -14.91 -3.39 -18.38
C GLU A 245 -13.79 -2.36 -18.50
N LEU A 246 -12.56 -2.72 -18.16
CA LEU A 246 -11.42 -1.83 -17.96
C LEU A 246 -10.16 -2.31 -18.70
N GLY A 247 -9.14 -1.46 -18.71
CA GLY A 247 -7.78 -1.79 -19.12
C GLY A 247 -7.48 -1.68 -20.60
N SER A 248 -8.47 -1.36 -21.46
CA SER A 248 -8.19 -1.08 -22.88
C SER A 248 -9.31 -0.26 -23.53
N ILE A 249 -8.96 0.43 -24.60
CA ILE A 249 -9.90 1.21 -25.44
C ILE A 249 -10.49 0.27 -26.49
N THR A 250 -11.58 -0.42 -26.11
CA THR A 250 -12.29 -1.35 -27.00
C THR A 250 -13.81 -1.21 -26.83
N PRO A 251 -14.61 -1.53 -27.87
CA PRO A 251 -16.07 -1.45 -27.78
C PRO A 251 -16.63 -2.26 -26.60
N GLY A 252 -17.56 -1.66 -25.85
CA GLY A 252 -18.24 -2.27 -24.72
C GLY A 252 -17.52 -2.10 -23.38
N ARG A 253 -16.33 -1.48 -23.34
CA ARG A 253 -15.61 -1.13 -22.12
C ARG A 253 -15.88 0.31 -21.72
N ARG A 254 -15.56 0.65 -20.47
CA ARG A 254 -15.65 2.03 -19.97
C ARG A 254 -14.71 2.93 -20.78
N ALA A 255 -15.17 4.13 -21.09
CA ALA A 255 -14.37 5.12 -21.77
C ALA A 255 -13.46 5.85 -20.80
N ASP A 256 -12.48 5.12 -20.26
CA ASP A 256 -11.44 5.59 -19.36
C ASP A 256 -10.12 5.59 -20.13
N PHE A 257 -9.60 6.78 -20.46
CA PHE A 257 -8.38 6.90 -21.25
C PHE A 257 -7.69 8.25 -21.02
N ILE A 258 -6.41 8.28 -21.35
CA ILE A 258 -5.61 9.50 -21.37
C ILE A 258 -5.31 9.91 -22.81
N VAL A 259 -5.09 11.21 -23.03
CA VAL A 259 -4.49 11.76 -24.23
C VAL A 259 -3.10 12.23 -23.86
N THR A 260 -2.12 11.83 -24.65
CA THR A 260 -0.71 12.20 -24.47
C THR A 260 -0.07 12.50 -25.81
N SER A 261 0.83 13.47 -25.85
CA SER A 261 1.63 13.83 -27.03
C SER A 261 2.90 12.98 -27.18
N SER A 262 3.30 12.22 -26.17
CA SER A 262 4.43 11.29 -26.18
C SER A 262 4.14 10.08 -25.29
N ILE A 263 4.42 8.87 -25.78
CA ILE A 263 4.29 7.66 -24.97
C ILE A 263 5.54 7.38 -24.14
N ASP A 264 6.68 7.95 -24.48
CA ASP A 264 7.94 7.78 -23.74
C ASP A 264 7.98 8.69 -22.51
N ASP A 265 7.67 9.97 -22.68
CA ASP A 265 7.67 10.96 -21.60
C ASP A 265 6.35 11.02 -20.83
N LEU A 266 5.30 10.51 -21.43
CA LEU A 266 3.94 10.42 -20.92
C LEU A 266 3.42 11.74 -20.28
N PRO A 267 3.49 12.90 -20.97
CA PRO A 267 2.79 14.09 -20.53
C PRO A 267 1.28 13.85 -20.61
N ILE A 268 0.53 14.28 -19.61
CA ILE A 268 -0.92 14.08 -19.56
C ILE A 268 -1.61 15.33 -20.10
N ASP A 269 -2.03 15.28 -21.38
CA ASP A 269 -2.70 16.40 -22.03
C ASP A 269 -4.19 16.46 -21.64
N ALA A 270 -4.88 15.30 -21.59
CA ALA A 270 -6.25 15.21 -21.13
C ALA A 270 -6.55 13.83 -20.52
N VAL A 271 -7.50 13.79 -19.60
CA VAL A 271 -7.97 12.58 -18.92
C VAL A 271 -9.47 12.44 -19.07
N PHE A 272 -9.90 11.28 -19.53
CA PHE A 272 -11.30 10.92 -19.65
C PHE A 272 -11.62 9.76 -18.72
N ALA A 273 -12.66 9.92 -17.92
CA ALA A 273 -13.20 8.86 -17.08
C ALA A 273 -14.70 8.72 -17.32
N ARG A 274 -15.16 7.50 -17.56
CA ARG A 274 -16.56 7.18 -17.87
C ARG A 274 -17.12 8.01 -19.02
N GLY A 275 -16.26 8.40 -19.98
CA GLY A 275 -16.61 9.19 -21.15
C GLY A 275 -16.61 10.71 -20.95
N GLU A 276 -16.39 11.18 -19.72
CA GLU A 276 -16.33 12.61 -19.40
C GLU A 276 -14.87 13.08 -19.30
N CYS A 277 -14.56 14.28 -19.81
CA CYS A 277 -13.26 14.90 -19.63
C CYS A 277 -13.12 15.38 -18.17
N VAL A 278 -12.31 14.71 -17.39
CA VAL A 278 -12.15 14.96 -15.93
C VAL A 278 -10.94 15.82 -15.60
N ALA A 279 -9.95 15.91 -16.50
CA ALA A 279 -8.83 16.85 -16.40
C ALA A 279 -8.28 17.20 -17.78
N GLU A 280 -7.69 18.39 -17.91
CA GLU A 280 -7.05 18.86 -19.12
C GLU A 280 -5.87 19.79 -18.78
N ASN A 281 -4.72 19.60 -19.44
CA ASN A 281 -3.51 20.40 -19.24
C ASN A 281 -3.11 20.55 -17.76
N GLY A 282 -3.15 19.44 -17.02
CA GLY A 282 -2.81 19.39 -15.61
C GLY A 282 -3.85 20.01 -14.65
N LYS A 283 -5.02 20.40 -15.16
CA LYS A 283 -6.09 21.01 -14.35
C LYS A 283 -7.24 20.04 -14.16
N LEU A 284 -7.65 19.83 -12.92
CA LEU A 284 -8.85 19.09 -12.59
C LEU A 284 -10.10 19.86 -13.07
N LEU A 285 -10.98 19.17 -13.79
CA LEU A 285 -12.28 19.70 -14.27
C LEU A 285 -13.45 19.08 -13.53
N ALA A 286 -13.32 17.83 -13.10
CA ALA A 286 -14.36 17.11 -12.39
C ALA A 286 -14.50 17.59 -10.94
N LYS A 287 -15.70 17.39 -10.36
CA LYS A 287 -15.89 17.53 -8.92
C LYS A 287 -15.62 16.21 -8.22
N CYS A 288 -14.83 16.24 -7.16
CA CYS A 288 -14.60 15.13 -6.25
C CYS A 288 -15.46 15.36 -4.99
N PRO A 289 -16.62 14.72 -4.89
CA PRO A 289 -17.52 14.94 -3.76
C PRO A 289 -16.95 14.34 -2.48
N HIS A 290 -17.07 15.08 -1.37
CA HIS A 290 -16.67 14.63 -0.05
C HIS A 290 -17.80 13.86 0.63
N TYR A 291 -17.40 12.84 1.40
CA TYR A 291 -18.28 12.16 2.31
C TYR A 291 -18.46 12.99 3.60
N GLU A 292 -19.67 13.00 4.15
CA GLU A 292 -19.92 13.65 5.45
C GLU A 292 -19.46 12.73 6.60
N TRP A 293 -18.20 12.81 6.94
CA TRP A 293 -17.62 12.04 8.04
C TRP A 293 -18.26 12.39 9.38
N PRO A 294 -18.84 11.43 10.12
CA PRO A 294 -19.45 11.68 11.43
C PRO A 294 -18.44 12.30 12.42
N LYS A 295 -18.94 13.17 13.31
CA LYS A 295 -18.06 13.81 14.32
C LYS A 295 -17.30 12.78 15.16
N ALA A 296 -17.96 11.69 15.57
CA ALA A 296 -17.38 10.66 16.42
C ALA A 296 -16.09 10.01 15.82
N VAL A 297 -15.99 9.94 14.48
CA VAL A 297 -14.81 9.33 13.83
C VAL A 297 -13.64 10.30 13.67
N ARG A 298 -13.83 11.56 14.06
CA ARG A 298 -12.76 12.58 14.04
C ARG A 298 -12.05 12.72 15.40
N GLU A 299 -12.57 12.07 16.44
CA GLU A 299 -12.07 12.14 17.81
C GLU A 299 -11.62 10.74 18.27
N THR A 300 -10.69 10.14 17.53
CA THR A 300 -10.25 8.73 17.73
C THR A 300 -8.96 8.60 18.51
N VAL A 301 -8.27 9.70 18.80
CA VAL A 301 -7.01 9.69 19.55
C VAL A 301 -7.32 9.77 21.04
N ASN A 302 -6.99 8.71 21.77
CA ASN A 302 -7.13 8.62 23.22
C ASN A 302 -5.77 8.28 23.85
N LEU A 303 -5.05 9.30 24.33
CA LEU A 303 -3.71 9.13 24.92
C LEU A 303 -3.74 8.67 26.37
N GLY A 304 -4.87 8.80 27.07
CA GLY A 304 -5.00 8.47 28.48
C GLY A 304 -4.29 9.44 29.45
N LYS A 305 -3.35 10.23 28.95
CA LYS A 305 -2.66 11.29 29.71
C LYS A 305 -2.24 12.43 28.79
N LYS A 306 -1.93 13.58 29.37
CA LYS A 306 -1.18 14.62 28.68
C LYS A 306 0.29 14.21 28.58
N LEU A 307 0.85 14.25 27.39
CA LEU A 307 2.26 13.93 27.16
C LEU A 307 3.14 15.12 27.55
N GLU A 308 4.27 14.79 28.19
CA GLU A 308 5.28 15.75 28.60
C GLU A 308 6.65 15.38 27.98
N PRO A 309 7.61 16.31 27.83
CA PRO A 309 8.92 15.99 27.23
C PRO A 309 9.67 14.85 27.90
N ASN A 310 9.44 14.62 29.20
CA ASN A 310 10.04 13.50 29.93
C ASN A 310 9.53 12.12 29.50
N ASP A 311 8.36 12.03 28.88
CA ASP A 311 7.81 10.76 28.39
C ASP A 311 8.64 10.19 27.21
N PHE A 312 9.42 11.03 26.54
CA PHE A 312 10.26 10.70 25.40
C PHE A 312 11.75 10.55 25.75
N VAL A 313 12.08 10.51 27.02
CA VAL A 313 13.46 10.38 27.47
C VAL A 313 13.84 8.93 27.67
N ILE A 314 14.90 8.47 27.00
CA ILE A 314 15.50 7.17 27.26
C ILE A 314 16.46 7.31 28.45
N SER A 315 16.10 6.71 29.59
CA SER A 315 16.94 6.72 30.78
C SER A 315 17.99 5.61 30.70
N ALA A 316 19.21 5.94 31.13
CA ALA A 316 20.28 4.97 31.29
C ALA A 316 20.50 4.59 32.78
N PRO A 317 21.01 3.37 33.07
CA PRO A 317 21.43 2.99 34.41
C PRO A 317 22.45 3.97 35.00
N ALA A 318 22.39 4.18 36.33
CA ALA A 318 23.27 5.12 37.00
C ALA A 318 24.77 4.76 36.84
N GLY A 319 25.59 5.78 36.62
CA GLY A 319 27.05 5.64 36.55
C GLY A 319 27.60 5.28 35.17
N LEU A 320 26.74 5.10 34.18
CA LEU A 320 27.19 4.90 32.79
C LEU A 320 27.47 6.25 32.10
N THR A 321 28.54 6.29 31.31
CA THR A 321 28.88 7.41 30.42
C THR A 321 28.56 7.06 28.94
N SER A 322 28.33 5.79 28.66
CA SER A 322 27.91 5.29 27.35
C SER A 322 27.05 4.04 27.53
N ILE A 323 26.18 3.77 26.55
CA ILE A 323 25.34 2.56 26.51
C ILE A 323 25.25 2.05 25.06
N LYS A 324 25.32 0.72 24.92
CA LYS A 324 25.07 0.06 23.64
C LYS A 324 23.56 0.08 23.37
N ALA A 325 23.16 0.79 22.33
CA ALA A 325 21.77 0.93 21.91
C ALA A 325 21.50 0.12 20.63
N LYS A 326 20.35 -0.51 20.57
CA LYS A 326 19.82 -1.09 19.32
C LYS A 326 19.27 0.02 18.45
N VAL A 327 19.65 0.03 17.18
CA VAL A 327 19.25 1.05 16.21
C VAL A 327 18.67 0.40 14.96
N ILE A 328 17.56 0.93 14.48
CA ILE A 328 16.97 0.53 13.20
C ILE A 328 17.71 1.26 12.09
N GLY A 329 18.49 0.53 11.29
CA GLY A 329 19.19 1.08 10.13
C GLY A 329 18.26 1.16 8.94
N VAL A 330 17.98 2.37 8.47
CA VAL A 330 17.18 2.61 7.28
C VAL A 330 17.99 2.24 6.02
N ILE A 331 17.37 1.59 5.06
CA ILE A 331 17.89 1.39 3.72
C ILE A 331 17.11 2.32 2.80
N GLU A 332 17.81 3.25 2.16
CA GLU A 332 17.16 4.26 1.32
C GLU A 332 16.36 3.59 0.19
N ASN A 333 15.14 4.09 -0.04
CA ASN A 333 14.21 3.64 -1.06
C ASN A 333 13.78 2.15 -0.96
N GLN A 334 13.90 1.53 0.21
CA GLN A 334 13.50 0.15 0.45
C GLN A 334 12.72 -0.03 1.76
N ALA A 335 11.82 -1.01 1.81
CA ALA A 335 11.07 -1.38 3.02
C ALA A 335 11.94 -2.13 4.07
N PRO A 336 12.84 -3.06 3.71
CA PRO A 336 13.69 -3.74 4.66
C PRO A 336 14.56 -2.78 5.47
N THR A 337 14.84 -3.15 6.72
CA THR A 337 15.73 -2.41 7.63
C THR A 337 16.88 -3.28 8.10
N LYS A 338 17.89 -2.67 8.72
CA LYS A 338 19.03 -3.36 9.31
C LYS A 338 18.97 -3.27 10.84
N ALA A 339 19.25 -4.36 11.53
CA ALA A 339 19.49 -4.34 12.97
C ALA A 339 20.94 -3.88 13.23
N LEU A 340 21.10 -2.71 13.81
CA LEU A 340 22.39 -2.12 14.10
C LEU A 340 22.55 -1.92 15.62
N GLU A 341 23.79 -1.76 16.07
CA GLU A 341 24.13 -1.38 17.42
C GLU A 341 25.13 -0.22 17.40
N PHE A 342 24.87 0.79 18.25
CA PHE A 342 25.77 1.95 18.43
C PHE A 342 26.05 2.16 19.91
N ASP A 343 27.27 2.58 20.22
CA ASP A 343 27.60 3.09 21.55
C ASP A 343 27.20 4.56 21.61
N LEU A 344 26.10 4.85 22.33
CA LEU A 344 25.57 6.20 22.47
C LEU A 344 25.98 6.82 23.80
N PRO A 345 26.31 8.11 23.85
CA PRO A 345 26.69 8.79 25.08
C PRO A 345 25.53 8.89 26.06
N VAL A 346 25.87 8.88 27.35
CA VAL A 346 24.94 9.09 28.47
C VAL A 346 25.32 10.37 29.20
N GLU A 347 24.43 11.34 29.22
CA GLU A 347 24.56 12.61 29.91
C GLU A 347 23.45 12.75 30.97
N GLN A 348 23.82 13.02 32.20
CA GLN A 348 22.87 13.19 33.32
C GLN A 348 21.84 12.04 33.43
N GLY A 349 22.29 10.80 33.19
CA GLY A 349 21.47 9.60 33.25
C GLY A 349 20.49 9.45 32.06
N LYS A 350 20.67 10.20 30.95
CA LYS A 350 19.84 10.15 29.74
C LYS A 350 20.71 9.77 28.57
N VAL A 351 20.20 8.87 27.72
CA VAL A 351 20.84 8.54 26.44
C VAL A 351 20.75 9.75 25.51
N ARG A 352 21.84 10.04 24.83
CA ARG A 352 21.91 11.10 23.79
C ARG A 352 22.13 10.46 22.43
N VAL A 353 21.48 11.01 21.42
CA VAL A 353 21.73 10.64 20.02
C VAL A 353 22.73 11.61 19.41
N GLU A 354 23.63 11.07 18.59
CA GLU A 354 24.68 11.81 17.88
C GLU A 354 24.75 11.33 16.43
N GLY A 355 25.25 12.22 15.55
CA GLY A 355 25.44 11.91 14.15
C GLY A 355 24.12 11.63 13.43
N ASP A 356 24.09 10.56 12.63
CA ASP A 356 22.93 10.14 11.85
C ASP A 356 22.02 9.15 12.64
N VAL A 357 21.72 9.48 13.88
CA VAL A 357 20.83 8.71 14.74
C VAL A 357 19.76 9.63 15.34
N CYS A 358 18.51 9.19 15.31
CA CYS A 358 17.40 9.91 15.93
C CYS A 358 16.61 9.04 16.90
N TYR A 359 15.81 9.66 17.76
CA TYR A 359 14.86 8.94 18.60
C TYR A 359 13.68 8.46 17.78
N LEU A 360 13.24 7.22 18.03
CA LEU A 360 11.97 6.69 17.61
C LEU A 360 11.09 6.51 18.84
N SER A 361 9.86 6.99 18.80
CA SER A 361 8.90 6.83 19.88
C SER A 361 7.58 6.29 19.37
N LEU A 362 7.02 5.31 20.07
CA LEU A 362 5.68 4.79 19.85
C LEU A 362 4.77 5.28 20.98
N VAL A 363 3.68 5.94 20.62
CA VAL A 363 2.68 6.45 21.55
C VAL A 363 1.38 5.68 21.35
N GLU A 364 0.93 4.97 22.39
CA GLU A 364 -0.37 4.30 22.35
C GLU A 364 -1.49 5.36 22.32
N ARG A 365 -2.42 5.23 21.39
CA ARG A 365 -3.45 6.24 21.12
C ARG A 365 -4.89 5.71 21.06
N HIS A 366 -5.10 4.42 21.27
CA HIS A 366 -6.41 3.78 21.12
C HIS A 366 -7.07 3.48 22.47
N ARG A 367 -6.32 2.85 23.37
CA ARG A 367 -6.84 2.32 24.64
C ARG A 367 -6.67 3.26 25.82
N GLY A 368 -6.00 4.40 25.63
CA GLY A 368 -5.77 5.38 26.69
C GLY A 368 -4.88 4.87 27.81
N THR A 369 -3.90 4.03 27.49
CA THR A 369 -2.98 3.47 28.50
C THR A 369 -1.95 4.48 28.97
N GLY A 370 -1.70 5.54 28.21
CA GLY A 370 -0.61 6.49 28.44
C GLY A 370 0.78 5.93 28.15
N ALA A 371 0.86 4.77 27.50
CA ALA A 371 2.14 4.15 27.17
C ALA A 371 2.89 4.95 26.09
N VAL A 372 4.19 5.16 26.33
CA VAL A 372 5.18 5.70 25.40
C VAL A 372 6.42 4.82 25.48
N VAL A 373 6.90 4.33 24.34
CA VAL A 373 8.12 3.53 24.22
C VAL A 373 9.02 4.10 23.15
#